data_6a673f3d8a0a9866bad9e24b761b1d49
#
_entry.id   6a673f3d8a0a9866bad9e24b761b1d49
#
_cell.length_a   1.000
_cell.length_b   1.000
_cell.length_c   1.000
_cell.angle_alpha   90.00
_cell.angle_beta   90.00
_cell.angle_gamma   90.00
#
_symmetry.space_group_name_H-M   'P 1'
#
loop_
_entity.id
_entity.type
_entity.pdbx_description
1 polymer ?
#
loop_
_entity_poly.entity_id
_entity_poly.type
_entity_poly.pdbx_seq_one_letter_code
_entity_poly.pdbx_strand_id
1 'polypeptide(L)'
;MKLNLKKYWAVLPLAITTPFMVHAEEQAKNDDNKTEFDFSTNVTREIEQDLMKAILSSRKEGKSVKELKSEVNGKLNKVMDLIKQYPSIEVRSDGIRTYPNYYTQKNGKRLIEYWIAEGELVLKSKDLESMAKVLEGLEDNITIEDVSFSVSKEKLASLEDEMTLEIIQQFQHKAEVIQKGLNVKKYTLKNVRLESPSDREIFSGANYFAESAITSQRRRDSEEKTSQPMILIPGKQVINANASGTIQFE
;
A
#
# COMPACT_ATOMS: atom_id res chain seq x y z
N MET A 1 81.40 13.01 -48.99
CA MET A 1 81.98 14.37 -48.97
C MET A 1 81.36 15.17 -47.81
N LYS A 2 82.31 15.54 -46.87
CA LYS A 2 82.15 16.54 -45.77
C LYS A 2 81.05 16.32 -44.77
N LEU A 3 81.32 15.84 -43.54
CA LEU A 3 81.87 16.50 -42.32
C LEU A 3 81.09 17.77 -41.92
N ASN A 4 80.47 17.70 -40.70
CA ASN A 4 80.84 18.55 -39.53
C ASN A 4 79.82 18.29 -38.42
N LEU A 5 80.19 17.78 -37.31
CA LEU A 5 80.85 18.35 -36.10
C LEU A 5 79.89 19.04 -35.17
N LYS A 6 79.60 18.28 -34.08
CA LYS A 6 79.54 18.72 -32.66
C LYS A 6 78.84 19.99 -32.25
N LYS A 7 77.90 19.85 -31.29
CA LYS A 7 78.06 20.55 -30.00
C LYS A 7 77.30 19.86 -28.90
N TYR A 8 78.01 19.28 -27.97
CA TYR A 8 77.48 18.80 -26.67
C TYR A 8 77.16 20.00 -25.81
N TRP A 9 75.97 20.09 -25.30
CA TRP A 9 75.63 20.89 -24.15
C TRP A 9 75.16 19.97 -23.05
N ALA A 10 76.02 19.87 -22.02
CA ALA A 10 75.73 19.24 -20.76
C ALA A 10 74.72 20.11 -20.00
N VAL A 11 73.55 19.61 -19.79
CA VAL A 11 72.57 20.18 -18.84
C VAL A 11 72.62 19.32 -17.58
N LEU A 12 73.14 19.94 -16.51
CA LEU A 12 73.07 19.39 -15.15
C LEU A 12 71.65 19.18 -14.75
N PRO A 13 71.26 18.03 -14.16
CA PRO A 13 69.99 17.91 -13.51
C PRO A 13 70.04 18.66 -12.16
N LEU A 14 69.20 19.69 -12.07
CA LEU A 14 68.87 20.34 -10.81
C LEU A 14 67.99 19.40 -10.01
N ALA A 15 68.58 18.78 -8.98
CA ALA A 15 67.84 17.96 -8.04
C ALA A 15 66.94 18.88 -7.17
N ILE A 16 65.66 18.99 -7.52
CA ILE A 16 64.65 19.62 -6.66
C ILE A 16 64.25 18.57 -5.62
N THR A 17 64.83 18.70 -4.42
CA THR A 17 64.36 17.99 -3.24
C THR A 17 63.07 18.65 -2.77
N THR A 18 61.91 18.13 -3.17
CA THR A 18 60.66 18.45 -2.54
C THR A 18 60.61 17.76 -1.16
N PRO A 19 60.35 18.52 -0.08
CA PRO A 19 60.10 17.87 1.19
C PRO A 19 58.80 17.07 1.06
N PHE A 20 58.87 15.75 1.20
CA PHE A 20 57.72 14.92 1.46
C PHE A 20 57.16 15.39 2.80
N MET A 21 56.07 16.19 2.75
CA MET A 21 55.16 16.30 3.88
C MET A 21 54.49 14.96 4.04
N VAL A 22 54.98 14.17 4.96
CA VAL A 22 54.22 13.05 5.53
C VAL A 22 53.05 13.70 6.23
N HIS A 23 51.90 13.75 5.54
CA HIS A 23 50.63 13.85 6.24
C HIS A 23 50.52 12.53 7.01
N ALA A 24 50.77 12.59 8.29
CA ALA A 24 50.25 11.63 9.20
C ALA A 24 48.72 11.78 9.06
N GLU A 25 48.12 10.99 8.21
CA GLU A 25 46.70 10.66 8.37
C GLU A 25 46.59 10.14 9.79
N GLU A 26 46.04 10.98 10.63
CA GLU A 26 45.46 10.57 11.90
C GLU A 26 44.43 9.51 11.55
N GLN A 27 44.90 8.25 11.48
CA GLN A 27 44.01 7.10 11.42
C GLN A 27 43.13 7.29 12.64
N ALA A 28 41.88 7.72 12.34
CA ALA A 28 40.78 7.56 13.27
C ALA A 28 40.94 6.13 13.81
N LYS A 29 41.27 6.02 15.09
CA LYS A 29 41.28 4.76 15.80
C LYS A 29 39.90 4.17 15.53
N ASN A 30 39.77 3.27 14.56
CA ASN A 30 38.68 2.36 14.47
C ASN A 30 38.69 1.64 15.79
N ASP A 31 37.63 1.87 16.55
CA ASP A 31 37.30 1.17 17.80
C ASP A 31 36.79 -0.24 17.46
N ASP A 32 37.50 -0.89 16.51
CA ASP A 32 37.11 -2.12 15.79
C ASP A 32 37.21 -3.39 16.63
N ASN A 33 37.31 -3.26 17.94
CA ASN A 33 37.47 -4.44 18.80
C ASN A 33 36.25 -4.69 19.71
N LYS A 34 35.13 -3.99 19.45
CA LYS A 34 33.90 -4.21 20.20
C LYS A 34 33.00 -5.18 19.45
N THR A 35 32.62 -6.24 20.13
CA THR A 35 31.70 -7.24 19.55
C THR A 35 30.33 -6.62 19.30
N GLU A 36 29.85 -6.71 18.07
CA GLU A 36 28.51 -6.28 17.68
C GLU A 36 27.61 -7.48 17.47
N PHE A 37 26.34 -7.31 17.78
CA PHE A 37 25.32 -8.35 17.63
C PHE A 37 24.07 -7.76 17.00
N ASP A 38 23.73 -8.25 15.82
CA ASP A 38 22.52 -7.87 15.10
C ASP A 38 21.37 -8.79 15.44
N PHE A 39 20.21 -8.22 15.71
CA PHE A 39 19.00 -9.00 15.94
C PHE A 39 17.75 -8.24 15.54
N SER A 40 16.67 -8.99 15.43
CA SER A 40 15.34 -8.42 15.15
C SER A 40 14.28 -9.04 16.04
N THR A 41 13.19 -8.35 16.19
CA THR A 41 11.97 -8.83 16.84
C THR A 41 10.75 -8.39 16.06
N ASN A 42 9.64 -9.08 16.24
CA ASN A 42 8.39 -8.73 15.58
C ASN A 42 7.22 -8.90 16.55
N VAL A 43 6.22 -8.06 16.37
CA VAL A 43 4.92 -8.14 17.01
C VAL A 43 3.85 -8.35 15.95
N THR A 44 2.98 -9.29 16.19
CA THR A 44 1.86 -9.61 15.30
C THR A 44 0.56 -9.50 16.06
N ARG A 45 -0.43 -8.83 15.44
CA ARG A 45 -1.80 -8.71 15.97
C ARG A 45 -2.80 -9.09 14.91
N GLU A 46 -3.81 -9.82 15.32
CA GLU A 46 -5.00 -10.07 14.54
C GLU A 46 -6.08 -9.10 14.97
N ILE A 47 -6.64 -8.34 14.02
CA ILE A 47 -7.62 -7.28 14.27
C ILE A 47 -8.82 -7.44 13.35
N GLU A 48 -10.03 -7.27 13.89
CA GLU A 48 -11.26 -7.29 13.10
C GLU A 48 -11.35 -6.06 12.21
N GLN A 49 -11.73 -6.27 10.95
CA GLN A 49 -12.03 -5.21 10.00
C GLN A 49 -13.32 -4.50 10.42
N ASP A 50 -13.29 -3.18 10.47
CA ASP A 50 -14.39 -2.34 10.94
C ASP A 50 -14.88 -1.31 9.92
N LEU A 51 -14.28 -1.27 8.74
CA LEU A 51 -14.64 -0.36 7.66
C LEU A 51 -15.03 -1.15 6.43
N MET A 52 -16.26 -0.95 5.98
CA MET A 52 -16.75 -1.49 4.72
C MET A 52 -16.62 -0.45 3.61
N LYS A 53 -16.20 -0.89 2.44
CA LYS A 53 -16.21 -0.15 1.19
C LYS A 53 -17.07 -0.88 0.18
N ALA A 54 -17.98 -0.16 -0.47
CA ALA A 54 -18.71 -0.65 -1.62
C ALA A 54 -18.49 0.25 -2.83
N ILE A 55 -18.33 -0.35 -4.01
CA ILE A 55 -18.23 0.35 -5.28
C ILE A 55 -19.47 0.07 -6.09
N LEU A 56 -20.21 1.11 -6.41
CA LEU A 56 -21.43 1.05 -7.19
C LEU A 56 -21.20 1.71 -8.55
N SER A 57 -21.70 1.08 -9.61
CA SER A 57 -21.63 1.66 -10.95
C SER A 57 -23.01 1.73 -11.62
N SER A 58 -23.12 2.69 -12.52
CA SER A 58 -24.22 2.75 -13.48
C SER A 58 -23.63 2.93 -14.87
N ARG A 59 -24.01 2.05 -15.79
CA ARG A 59 -23.55 2.03 -17.16
C ARG A 59 -24.71 2.06 -18.14
N LYS A 60 -24.56 2.83 -19.22
CA LYS A 60 -25.51 2.91 -20.33
C LYS A 60 -24.79 3.00 -21.66
N GLU A 61 -25.43 2.45 -22.69
CA GLU A 61 -24.94 2.43 -24.07
C GLU A 61 -25.97 3.05 -25.00
N GLY A 62 -25.52 3.75 -26.01
CA GLY A 62 -26.40 4.38 -27.01
C GLY A 62 -25.67 5.33 -27.94
N LYS A 63 -26.43 6.06 -28.72
CA LYS A 63 -25.86 6.95 -29.77
C LYS A 63 -25.65 8.39 -29.27
N SER A 64 -26.43 8.85 -28.32
CA SER A 64 -26.40 10.23 -27.82
C SER A 64 -25.65 10.32 -26.49
N VAL A 65 -24.44 10.84 -26.51
CA VAL A 65 -23.61 11.06 -25.31
C VAL A 65 -24.33 11.91 -24.27
N LYS A 66 -25.10 12.92 -24.69
CA LYS A 66 -25.83 13.81 -23.80
C LYS A 66 -26.92 13.06 -23.02
N GLU A 67 -27.69 12.25 -23.71
CA GLU A 67 -28.76 11.43 -23.10
C GLU A 67 -28.18 10.39 -22.14
N LEU A 68 -27.13 9.69 -22.58
CA LEU A 68 -26.46 8.69 -21.75
C LEU A 68 -25.93 9.28 -20.43
N LYS A 69 -25.27 10.45 -20.49
CA LYS A 69 -24.83 11.16 -19.28
C LYS A 69 -25.99 11.55 -18.39
N SER A 70 -27.09 12.01 -18.96
CA SER A 70 -28.28 12.39 -18.19
C SER A 70 -28.90 11.18 -17.48
N GLU A 71 -29.02 10.04 -18.18
CA GLU A 71 -29.56 8.82 -17.61
C GLU A 71 -28.70 8.25 -16.49
N VAL A 72 -27.36 8.15 -16.71
CA VAL A 72 -26.44 7.66 -15.69
C VAL A 72 -26.47 8.58 -14.46
N ASN A 73 -26.42 9.91 -14.68
CA ASN A 73 -26.48 10.88 -13.58
C ASN A 73 -27.79 10.78 -12.79
N GLY A 74 -28.92 10.64 -13.50
CA GLY A 74 -30.23 10.48 -12.85
C GLY A 74 -30.29 9.27 -11.92
N LYS A 75 -29.66 8.15 -12.33
CA LYS A 75 -29.61 6.93 -11.51
C LYS A 75 -28.69 7.10 -10.29
N LEU A 76 -27.50 7.65 -10.50
CA LEU A 76 -26.58 7.90 -9.39
C LEU A 76 -27.14 8.90 -8.38
N ASN A 77 -27.90 9.90 -8.84
CA ASN A 77 -28.57 10.83 -7.94
C ASN A 77 -29.64 10.13 -7.06
N LYS A 78 -30.37 9.17 -7.56
CA LYS A 78 -31.31 8.38 -6.75
C LYS A 78 -30.58 7.61 -5.64
N VAL A 79 -29.43 7.03 -5.95
CA VAL A 79 -28.58 6.38 -4.95
C VAL A 79 -28.11 7.40 -3.92
N MET A 80 -27.69 8.58 -4.35
CA MET A 80 -27.30 9.68 -3.45
C MET A 80 -28.45 10.10 -2.54
N ASP A 81 -29.68 10.16 -3.06
CA ASP A 81 -30.86 10.51 -2.27
C ASP A 81 -31.20 9.42 -1.22
N LEU A 82 -31.00 8.14 -1.57
CA LEU A 82 -31.10 7.05 -0.61
C LEU A 82 -30.04 7.18 0.50
N ILE A 83 -28.78 7.42 0.14
CA ILE A 83 -27.66 7.53 1.09
C ILE A 83 -27.87 8.70 2.08
N LYS A 84 -28.51 9.79 1.68
CA LYS A 84 -28.82 10.93 2.58
C LYS A 84 -29.59 10.53 3.84
N GLN A 85 -30.31 9.40 3.80
CA GLN A 85 -31.02 8.87 4.96
C GLN A 85 -30.08 8.18 5.97
N TYR A 86 -28.82 7.93 5.58
CA TYR A 86 -27.81 7.22 6.37
C TYR A 86 -26.54 8.07 6.51
N PRO A 87 -26.52 9.03 7.44
CA PRO A 87 -25.41 9.98 7.59
C PRO A 87 -24.08 9.32 8.03
N SER A 88 -24.12 8.06 8.45
CA SER A 88 -22.94 7.25 8.77
C SER A 88 -22.18 6.77 7.53
N ILE A 89 -22.74 6.98 6.32
CA ILE A 89 -22.14 6.53 5.06
C ILE A 89 -21.47 7.71 4.37
N GLU A 90 -20.15 7.62 4.22
CA GLU A 90 -19.39 8.52 3.36
C GLU A 90 -19.55 8.10 1.91
N VAL A 91 -19.81 9.06 1.02
CA VAL A 91 -19.90 8.81 -0.41
C VAL A 91 -18.96 9.72 -1.20
N ARG A 92 -18.28 9.13 -2.19
CA ARG A 92 -17.45 9.84 -3.16
C ARG A 92 -17.92 9.46 -4.56
N SER A 93 -18.01 10.43 -5.46
CA SER A 93 -18.24 10.21 -6.87
C SER A 93 -16.99 10.53 -7.67
N ASP A 94 -16.61 9.65 -8.59
CA ASP A 94 -15.50 9.86 -9.52
C ASP A 94 -15.98 10.47 -10.86
N GLY A 95 -17.25 10.91 -10.90
CA GLY A 95 -17.87 11.53 -12.06
C GLY A 95 -18.37 10.52 -13.10
N ILE A 96 -18.69 11.02 -14.29
CA ILE A 96 -19.18 10.19 -15.41
C ILE A 96 -18.15 10.22 -16.54
N ARG A 97 -17.65 9.05 -16.89
CA ARG A 97 -16.79 8.85 -18.07
C ARG A 97 -17.62 8.45 -19.27
N THR A 98 -17.19 8.89 -20.46
CA THR A 98 -17.81 8.49 -21.72
C THR A 98 -16.74 8.09 -22.72
N TYR A 99 -16.96 6.98 -23.39
CA TYR A 99 -16.04 6.47 -24.40
C TYR A 99 -16.79 5.76 -25.52
N PRO A 100 -16.26 5.79 -26.77
CA PRO A 100 -16.87 5.13 -27.89
C PRO A 100 -16.56 3.63 -27.91
N ASN A 101 -17.55 2.83 -28.32
CA ASN A 101 -17.32 1.48 -28.78
C ASN A 101 -17.18 1.47 -30.30
N TYR A 102 -16.20 0.73 -30.82
CA TYR A 102 -15.91 0.69 -32.24
C TYR A 102 -16.16 -0.68 -32.84
N TYR A 103 -16.68 -0.70 -34.05
CA TYR A 103 -16.63 -1.89 -34.90
C TYR A 103 -15.70 -1.68 -36.09
N THR A 104 -15.10 -2.76 -36.57
CA THR A 104 -14.20 -2.73 -37.73
C THR A 104 -14.93 -3.31 -38.96
N GLN A 105 -15.07 -2.52 -39.98
CA GLN A 105 -15.63 -2.95 -41.27
C GLN A 105 -14.66 -3.92 -41.98
N LYS A 106 -15.21 -4.68 -42.97
CA LYS A 106 -14.41 -5.61 -43.80
C LYS A 106 -13.22 -4.97 -44.53
N ASN A 107 -13.30 -3.67 -44.79
CA ASN A 107 -12.22 -2.86 -45.42
C ASN A 107 -11.17 -2.35 -44.41
N GLY A 108 -11.23 -2.77 -43.15
CA GLY A 108 -10.30 -2.35 -42.11
C GLY A 108 -10.63 -1.01 -41.43
N LYS A 109 -11.66 -0.29 -41.87
CA LYS A 109 -12.05 1.00 -41.30
C LYS A 109 -12.78 0.80 -39.97
N ARG A 110 -12.33 1.50 -38.92
CA ARG A 110 -12.98 1.54 -37.60
C ARG A 110 -14.02 2.67 -37.58
N LEU A 111 -15.26 2.33 -37.21
CA LEU A 111 -16.36 3.29 -37.02
C LEU A 111 -16.91 3.15 -35.60
N ILE A 112 -17.44 4.24 -35.05
CA ILE A 112 -18.15 4.23 -33.78
C ILE A 112 -19.47 3.51 -33.99
N GLU A 113 -19.68 2.46 -33.21
CA GLU A 113 -20.94 1.71 -33.19
C GLU A 113 -21.95 2.36 -32.23
N TYR A 114 -21.49 2.60 -31.00
CA TYR A 114 -22.23 3.31 -29.95
C TYR A 114 -21.27 3.97 -28.96
N TRP A 115 -21.82 4.79 -28.10
CA TRP A 115 -21.12 5.38 -26.96
C TRP A 115 -21.52 4.67 -25.69
N ILE A 116 -20.61 4.64 -24.74
CA ILE A 116 -20.80 4.14 -23.39
C ILE A 116 -20.65 5.32 -22.44
N ALA A 117 -21.60 5.47 -21.53
CA ALA A 117 -21.47 6.33 -20.36
C ALA A 117 -21.47 5.48 -19.10
N GLU A 118 -20.54 5.75 -18.21
CA GLU A 118 -20.34 5.02 -16.97
C GLU A 118 -20.01 6.00 -15.84
N GLY A 119 -20.69 5.84 -14.72
CA GLY A 119 -20.44 6.62 -13.51
C GLY A 119 -20.33 5.71 -12.30
N GLU A 120 -19.52 6.14 -11.33
CA GLU A 120 -19.16 5.34 -10.17
C GLU A 120 -19.38 6.13 -8.88
N LEU A 121 -19.86 5.43 -7.85
CA LEU A 121 -19.93 5.91 -6.47
C LEU A 121 -19.15 4.94 -5.58
N VAL A 122 -18.30 5.49 -4.75
CA VAL A 122 -17.58 4.75 -3.71
C VAL A 122 -18.17 5.11 -2.36
N LEU A 123 -18.73 4.13 -1.69
CA LEU A 123 -19.33 4.23 -0.37
C LEU A 123 -18.36 3.67 0.67
N LYS A 124 -18.29 4.31 1.83
CA LYS A 124 -17.53 3.82 2.99
C LYS A 124 -18.34 4.03 4.26
N SER A 125 -18.36 3.04 5.13
CA SER A 125 -18.97 3.16 6.46
C SER A 125 -18.41 2.13 7.44
N LYS A 126 -18.42 2.49 8.72
CA LYS A 126 -18.26 1.55 9.84
C LYS A 126 -19.59 0.96 10.28
N ASP A 127 -20.69 1.55 9.86
CA ASP A 127 -22.05 1.09 10.11
C ASP A 127 -22.47 0.12 9.02
N LEU A 128 -22.22 -1.16 9.27
CA LEU A 128 -22.50 -2.25 8.33
C LEU A 128 -24.01 -2.44 8.10
N GLU A 129 -24.82 -2.16 9.11
CA GLU A 129 -26.28 -2.30 9.01
C GLU A 129 -26.86 -1.25 8.04
N SER A 130 -26.44 0.00 8.17
CA SER A 130 -26.83 1.05 7.23
C SER A 130 -26.33 0.78 5.81
N MET A 131 -25.12 0.24 5.67
CA MET A 131 -24.59 -0.17 4.37
C MET A 131 -25.43 -1.29 3.74
N ALA A 132 -25.78 -2.32 4.51
CA ALA A 132 -26.65 -3.40 4.04
C ALA A 132 -27.98 -2.86 3.51
N LYS A 133 -28.65 -1.99 4.28
CA LYS A 133 -29.92 -1.36 3.89
C LYS A 133 -29.83 -0.57 2.59
N VAL A 134 -28.71 0.18 2.40
CA VAL A 134 -28.49 0.90 1.15
C VAL A 134 -28.27 -0.05 -0.01
N LEU A 135 -27.46 -1.09 0.15
CA LEU A 135 -27.19 -2.05 -0.92
C LEU A 135 -28.43 -2.86 -1.30
N GLU A 136 -29.28 -3.23 -0.33
CA GLU A 136 -30.56 -3.90 -0.57
C GLU A 136 -31.60 -2.98 -1.23
N GLY A 137 -31.53 -1.67 -0.97
CA GLY A 137 -32.43 -0.67 -1.54
C GLY A 137 -32.05 -0.17 -2.93
N LEU A 138 -31.00 -0.73 -3.55
CA LEU A 138 -30.57 -0.33 -4.90
C LEU A 138 -31.55 -0.81 -5.97
N GLU A 139 -31.80 0.06 -6.97
CA GLU A 139 -32.58 -0.31 -8.16
C GLU A 139 -31.78 -1.27 -9.06
N ASP A 140 -32.48 -2.09 -9.86
CA ASP A 140 -31.92 -3.10 -10.80
C ASP A 140 -30.89 -2.54 -11.82
N ASN A 141 -30.77 -1.25 -11.88
CA ASN A 141 -29.89 -0.56 -12.84
C ASN A 141 -28.55 -0.09 -12.25
N ILE A 142 -28.31 -0.37 -11.00
CA ILE A 142 -27.06 -0.10 -10.30
C ILE A 142 -26.36 -1.44 -10.08
N THR A 143 -25.11 -1.51 -10.51
CA THR A 143 -24.28 -2.69 -10.33
C THR A 143 -23.39 -2.48 -9.10
N ILE A 144 -23.36 -3.48 -8.22
CA ILE A 144 -22.36 -3.56 -7.14
C ILE A 144 -21.13 -4.20 -7.76
N GLU A 145 -20.08 -3.39 -7.97
CA GLU A 145 -18.82 -3.85 -8.59
C GLU A 145 -17.91 -4.55 -7.58
N ASP A 146 -17.86 -4.01 -6.36
CA ASP A 146 -17.01 -4.53 -5.30
C ASP A 146 -17.62 -4.25 -3.93
N VAL A 147 -17.41 -5.20 -3.01
CA VAL A 147 -17.67 -5.02 -1.58
C VAL A 147 -16.45 -5.56 -0.84
N SER A 148 -15.77 -4.71 -0.13
CA SER A 148 -14.57 -5.07 0.60
C SER A 148 -14.57 -4.50 2.01
N PHE A 149 -13.82 -5.18 2.90
CA PHE A 149 -13.64 -4.77 4.29
C PHE A 149 -12.19 -4.45 4.54
N SER A 150 -11.95 -3.53 5.46
CA SER A 150 -10.62 -3.13 5.90
C SER A 150 -10.64 -2.66 7.35
N VAL A 151 -9.48 -2.47 7.94
CA VAL A 151 -9.34 -1.79 9.24
C VAL A 151 -9.36 -0.29 9.01
N SER A 152 -10.15 0.44 9.81
CA SER A 152 -10.18 1.90 9.74
C SER A 152 -8.86 2.52 10.18
N LYS A 153 -8.57 3.71 9.65
CA LYS A 153 -7.34 4.43 10.00
C LYS A 153 -7.23 4.72 11.50
N GLU A 154 -8.33 5.06 12.13
CA GLU A 154 -8.37 5.37 13.56
C GLU A 154 -8.04 4.13 14.41
N LYS A 155 -8.63 2.98 14.04
CA LYS A 155 -8.37 1.70 14.71
C LYS A 155 -6.93 1.23 14.50
N LEU A 156 -6.39 1.44 13.29
CA LEU A 156 -5.01 1.12 12.98
C LEU A 156 -4.04 2.00 13.77
N ALA A 157 -4.28 3.31 13.84
CA ALA A 157 -3.44 4.24 14.60
C ALA A 157 -3.42 3.92 16.11
N SER A 158 -4.59 3.58 16.70
CA SER A 158 -4.67 3.14 18.09
C SER A 158 -3.85 1.87 18.36
N LEU A 159 -3.88 0.91 17.44
CA LEU A 159 -3.10 -0.32 17.54
C LEU A 159 -1.60 -0.08 17.36
N GLU A 160 -1.24 0.88 16.52
CA GLU A 160 0.16 1.21 16.22
C GLU A 160 0.94 1.63 17.46
N ASP A 161 0.36 2.49 18.28
CA ASP A 161 0.99 2.95 19.53
C ASP A 161 1.25 1.77 20.48
N GLU A 162 0.25 0.88 20.64
CA GLU A 162 0.38 -0.31 21.48
C GLU A 162 1.47 -1.26 20.95
N MET A 163 1.46 -1.54 19.66
CA MET A 163 2.45 -2.42 19.03
C MET A 163 3.86 -1.82 19.07
N THR A 164 3.97 -0.51 18.94
CA THR A 164 5.26 0.21 19.04
C THR A 164 5.85 0.07 20.43
N LEU A 165 5.05 0.27 21.47
CA LEU A 165 5.52 0.09 22.85
C LEU A 165 5.93 -1.36 23.12
N GLU A 166 5.12 -2.31 22.69
CA GLU A 166 5.41 -3.72 22.87
C GLU A 166 6.69 -4.16 22.16
N ILE A 167 6.90 -3.73 20.91
CA ILE A 167 8.07 -4.14 20.16
C ILE A 167 9.36 -3.53 20.73
N ILE A 168 9.30 -2.30 21.27
CA ILE A 168 10.42 -1.69 21.97
C ILE A 168 10.77 -2.50 23.23
N GLN A 169 9.77 -2.89 24.01
CA GLN A 169 9.97 -3.71 25.21
C GLN A 169 10.57 -5.08 24.86
N GLN A 170 10.06 -5.74 23.83
CA GLN A 170 10.62 -7.01 23.37
C GLN A 170 12.05 -6.87 22.86
N PHE A 171 12.35 -5.76 22.16
CA PHE A 171 13.69 -5.47 21.67
C PHE A 171 14.68 -5.28 22.82
N GLN A 172 14.31 -4.49 23.84
CA GLN A 172 15.11 -4.29 25.05
C GLN A 172 15.32 -5.59 25.81
N HIS A 173 14.26 -6.35 26.05
CA HIS A 173 14.35 -7.64 26.71
C HIS A 173 15.30 -8.60 25.97
N LYS A 174 15.23 -8.66 24.66
CA LYS A 174 16.12 -9.50 23.85
C LYS A 174 17.58 -9.08 23.96
N ALA A 175 17.85 -7.77 23.97
CA ALA A 175 19.18 -7.22 24.21
C ALA A 175 19.73 -7.63 25.59
N GLU A 176 18.91 -7.56 26.64
CA GLU A 176 19.28 -7.99 27.98
C GLU A 176 19.56 -9.50 28.06
N VAL A 177 18.77 -10.33 27.39
CA VAL A 177 19.00 -11.78 27.32
C VAL A 177 20.34 -12.09 26.65
N ILE A 178 20.64 -11.41 25.54
CA ILE A 178 21.92 -11.57 24.85
C ILE A 178 23.08 -11.11 25.74
N GLN A 179 22.94 -9.98 26.44
CA GLN A 179 23.91 -9.46 27.40
C GLN A 179 24.23 -10.52 28.50
N LYS A 180 23.18 -11.10 29.08
CA LYS A 180 23.34 -12.15 30.10
C LYS A 180 23.97 -13.42 29.54
N GLY A 181 23.56 -13.86 28.35
CA GLY A 181 24.08 -15.04 27.67
C GLY A 181 25.57 -14.94 27.33
N LEU A 182 26.03 -13.75 26.97
CA LEU A 182 27.43 -13.46 26.65
C LEU A 182 28.26 -13.07 27.89
N ASN A 183 27.63 -12.95 29.06
CA ASN A 183 28.25 -12.56 30.34
C ASN A 183 29.01 -11.21 30.23
N VAL A 184 28.47 -10.25 29.50
CA VAL A 184 29.02 -8.92 29.36
C VAL A 184 28.33 -7.92 30.27
N LYS A 185 29.08 -6.90 30.75
CA LYS A 185 28.57 -5.98 31.77
C LYS A 185 27.65 -4.88 31.23
N LYS A 186 27.93 -4.42 30.04
CA LYS A 186 27.22 -3.29 29.40
C LYS A 186 27.04 -3.51 27.92
N TYR A 187 26.01 -2.91 27.38
CA TYR A 187 25.80 -2.80 25.95
C TYR A 187 25.32 -1.41 25.58
N THR A 188 25.57 -0.99 24.36
CA THR A 188 25.07 0.23 23.76
C THR A 188 24.24 -0.12 22.55
N LEU A 189 23.06 0.48 22.43
CA LEU A 189 22.22 0.35 21.26
C LEU A 189 22.76 1.21 20.12
N LYS A 190 22.99 0.57 18.98
CA LYS A 190 23.34 1.25 17.73
C LYS A 190 22.24 0.95 16.69
N ASN A 191 22.06 1.81 15.73
CA ASN A 191 21.23 1.56 14.53
C ASN A 191 19.92 0.82 14.79
N VAL A 192 19.06 1.36 15.64
CA VAL A 192 17.72 0.79 15.85
C VAL A 192 16.79 1.31 14.74
N ARG A 193 16.22 0.37 14.00
CA ARG A 193 15.18 0.62 13.00
C ARG A 193 13.87 0.01 13.48
N LEU A 194 12.85 0.83 13.55
CA LEU A 194 11.47 0.41 13.82
C LEU A 194 10.69 0.55 12.50
N GLU A 195 9.95 -0.48 12.14
CA GLU A 195 8.99 -0.48 11.03
C GLU A 195 7.60 -0.66 11.63
N SER A 196 6.81 0.40 11.64
CA SER A 196 5.44 0.38 12.12
C SER A 196 4.47 -0.01 11.00
N PRO A 197 3.25 -0.42 11.33
CA PRO A 197 2.22 -0.74 10.33
C PRO A 197 1.89 0.41 9.38
N SER A 198 2.00 1.66 9.84
CA SER A 198 1.73 2.85 9.03
C SER A 198 2.83 3.19 8.02
N ASP A 199 4.08 2.78 8.29
CA ASP A 199 5.21 3.01 7.39
C ASP A 199 5.10 2.18 6.10
N ARG A 200 4.37 1.10 6.15
CA ARG A 200 3.95 0.40 4.96
C ARG A 200 2.68 1.08 4.48
N GLU A 201 2.81 2.08 3.62
CA GLU A 201 1.65 2.51 2.83
C GLU A 201 0.93 1.24 2.41
N ILE A 202 -0.34 1.13 2.82
CA ILE A 202 -1.20 -0.01 2.47
C ILE A 202 -1.51 0.11 0.97
N PHE A 203 -0.48 0.07 0.15
CA PHE A 203 -0.52 -0.13 -1.30
C PHE A 203 -0.61 -1.61 -1.64
N SER A 204 -0.90 -2.45 -0.72
CA SER A 204 -1.25 -3.79 -1.08
C SER A 204 -2.75 -3.99 -0.89
N GLY A 205 -3.47 -3.77 -1.97
CA GLY A 205 -4.56 -4.66 -2.30
C GLY A 205 -4.06 -6.10 -2.45
N ALA A 206 -3.20 -6.56 -1.56
CA ALA A 206 -2.87 -7.94 -1.37
C ALA A 206 -3.95 -8.51 -0.46
N ASN A 207 -5.05 -8.87 -1.09
CA ASN A 207 -5.98 -9.86 -0.61
C ASN A 207 -5.20 -11.11 -0.18
N TYR A 208 -4.78 -11.17 1.08
CA TYR A 208 -4.71 -12.48 1.70
C TYR A 208 -6.16 -12.91 1.87
N PHE A 209 -6.69 -13.52 0.81
CA PHE A 209 -7.85 -14.36 0.92
C PHE A 209 -7.50 -15.43 1.96
N ALA A 210 -8.00 -15.28 3.17
CA ALA A 210 -8.40 -16.45 3.91
C ALA A 210 -9.37 -17.15 2.95
N GLU A 211 -8.95 -18.28 2.46
CA GLU A 211 -9.65 -19.17 1.54
C GLU A 211 -10.95 -19.63 2.20
N SER A 212 -11.95 -18.77 2.20
CA SER A 212 -13.34 -19.21 2.32
C SER A 212 -13.80 -19.48 0.90
N ALA A 213 -13.65 -20.74 0.51
CA ALA A 213 -14.19 -21.31 -0.70
C ALA A 213 -15.68 -20.97 -0.81
N ILE A 214 -15.99 -19.87 -1.47
CA ILE A 214 -17.30 -19.67 -2.07
C ILE A 214 -17.23 -20.39 -3.41
N THR A 215 -17.50 -21.68 -3.39
CA THR A 215 -17.88 -22.44 -4.56
C THR A 215 -19.13 -21.80 -5.13
N SER A 216 -18.93 -20.93 -6.11
CA SER A 216 -20.03 -20.46 -6.96
C SER A 216 -20.53 -21.62 -7.80
N GLN A 217 -21.43 -22.40 -7.22
CA GLN A 217 -22.22 -23.36 -7.97
C GLN A 217 -23.28 -22.57 -8.75
N ARG A 218 -22.96 -22.29 -10.02
CA ARG A 218 -23.97 -21.89 -11.01
C ARG A 218 -25.05 -22.95 -11.05
N ARG A 219 -26.10 -22.79 -10.30
CA ARG A 219 -27.39 -23.40 -10.60
C ARG A 219 -28.24 -22.38 -11.34
N ARG A 220 -28.37 -22.61 -12.65
CA ARG A 220 -29.54 -22.15 -13.40
C ARG A 220 -30.72 -22.99 -12.90
N ASP A 221 -31.60 -22.36 -12.17
CA ASP A 221 -33.00 -22.72 -12.17
C ASP A 221 -33.78 -21.50 -11.68
N SER A 222 -34.75 -21.18 -12.51
CA SER A 222 -35.76 -20.16 -12.33
C SER A 222 -36.60 -20.42 -11.10
N GLU A 223 -36.98 -19.30 -10.49
CA GLU A 223 -38.23 -19.06 -9.74
C GLU A 223 -38.01 -18.61 -8.28
N GLU A 224 -38.74 -17.53 -8.01
CA GLU A 224 -39.01 -16.90 -6.71
C GLU A 224 -37.91 -16.02 -6.12
N LYS A 225 -38.03 -14.71 -6.46
CA LYS A 225 -37.31 -13.63 -5.81
C LYS A 225 -37.76 -13.44 -4.35
N THR A 226 -37.37 -14.34 -3.48
CA THR A 226 -37.22 -14.01 -2.07
C THR A 226 -35.85 -13.34 -1.95
N SER A 227 -35.80 -12.02 -1.79
CA SER A 227 -34.57 -11.29 -1.48
C SER A 227 -34.05 -11.78 -0.14
N GLN A 228 -33.11 -12.71 -0.17
CA GLN A 228 -32.36 -13.07 1.04
C GLN A 228 -31.48 -11.87 1.41
N PRO A 229 -31.44 -11.48 2.69
CA PRO A 229 -30.63 -10.38 3.13
C PRO A 229 -29.16 -10.65 2.80
N MET A 230 -28.45 -9.60 2.33
CA MET A 230 -27.03 -9.70 2.02
C MET A 230 -26.25 -9.94 3.31
N ILE A 231 -25.56 -11.06 3.38
CA ILE A 231 -24.71 -11.39 4.54
C ILE A 231 -23.38 -10.67 4.39
N LEU A 232 -23.17 -9.64 5.20
CA LEU A 232 -21.95 -8.82 5.25
C LEU A 232 -21.19 -9.16 6.53
N ILE A 233 -20.17 -10.00 6.43
CA ILE A 233 -19.37 -10.43 7.58
C ILE A 233 -17.94 -9.89 7.37
N PRO A 234 -17.47 -8.94 8.21
CA PRO A 234 -16.09 -8.50 8.19
C PRO A 234 -15.15 -9.65 8.56
N GLY A 235 -14.02 -9.67 7.90
CA GLY A 235 -12.93 -10.59 8.22
C GLY A 235 -12.01 -10.05 9.30
N LYS A 236 -10.89 -10.74 9.49
CA LYS A 236 -9.78 -10.28 10.31
C LYS A 236 -8.57 -9.99 9.45
N GLN A 237 -7.74 -9.07 9.90
CA GLN A 237 -6.50 -8.69 9.25
C GLN A 237 -5.33 -8.88 10.20
N VAL A 238 -4.22 -9.43 9.70
CA VAL A 238 -2.99 -9.57 10.46
C VAL A 238 -2.12 -8.32 10.25
N ILE A 239 -1.76 -7.69 11.34
CA ILE A 239 -0.90 -6.50 11.36
C ILE A 239 0.43 -6.88 11.99
N ASN A 240 1.53 -6.47 11.38
CA ASN A 240 2.89 -6.77 11.83
C ASN A 240 3.67 -5.47 12.05
N ALA A 241 4.41 -5.40 13.14
CA ALA A 241 5.45 -4.43 13.38
C ALA A 241 6.78 -5.14 13.58
N ASN A 242 7.87 -4.56 13.08
CA ASN A 242 9.20 -5.13 13.19
C ASN A 242 10.17 -4.12 13.80
N ALA A 243 11.08 -4.60 14.62
CA ALA A 243 12.25 -3.82 15.04
C ALA A 243 13.51 -4.61 14.75
N SER A 244 14.52 -3.93 14.23
CA SER A 244 15.85 -4.49 14.03
C SER A 244 16.91 -3.50 14.49
N GLY A 245 18.06 -4.00 14.89
CA GLY A 245 19.15 -3.13 15.30
C GLY A 245 20.36 -3.92 15.73
N THR A 246 21.40 -3.15 16.05
CA THR A 246 22.70 -3.64 16.48
C THR A 246 22.95 -3.24 17.92
N ILE A 247 23.40 -4.15 18.75
CA ILE A 247 23.97 -3.85 20.06
C ILE A 247 25.48 -4.05 20.01
N GLN A 248 26.20 -3.16 20.66
CA GLN A 248 27.65 -3.23 20.84
C GLN A 248 27.94 -3.45 22.32
N PHE A 249 28.82 -4.41 22.62
CA PHE A 249 29.24 -4.73 23.99
C PHE A 249 30.51 -3.98 24.36
N GLU A 250 30.57 -3.57 25.65
CA GLU A 250 31.73 -2.93 26.27
C GLU A 250 32.43 -3.89 27.20
#